data_5787cfde1508299abef392faae2d44b5
#
_entry.id   5787cfde1508299abef392faae2d44b5
#
_cell.length_a   1.000
_cell.length_b   1.000
_cell.length_c   1.000
_cell.angle_alpha   90.00
_cell.angle_beta   90.00
_cell.angle_gamma   90.00
#
_symmetry.space_group_name_H-M   'P 1'
#
loop_
_entity.id
_entity.type
_entity.pdbx_description
1 polymer ?
#
loop_
_entity_poly.entity_id
_entity_poly.type
_entity_poly.pdbx_seq_one_letter_code
_entity_poly.pdbx_strand_id
1 'polypeptide(L)'
;MTARKSPSLSPTQIDVLWHPQADEAVLWQGRPDPMVLARSAFHTPLIAGYFALLALIAVVMGSGPGGIATTLAAGAAVLAILYATAFASARTTRYILTDRRVILHIGIAIEKTVNIPLKQIGAAHLSERGNGFGEIALEPNGERTLGYLLLWPHARPWRFAKPQPMLRALPGAADVAEQLARAVEAYEAIERGQAQERPTKARTPAMEGALA
;
A
#
# COMPACT_ATOMS: atom_id res chain seq x y z
N MET A 1 12.44 27.83 -21.89
CA MET A 1 11.87 26.82 -20.95
C MET A 1 12.09 25.45 -21.54
N THR A 2 13.20 24.81 -21.21
CA THR A 2 13.56 23.49 -21.75
C THR A 2 12.93 22.43 -20.81
N ALA A 3 11.95 21.72 -21.32
CA ALA A 3 11.33 20.60 -20.62
C ALA A 3 12.41 19.53 -20.36
N ARG A 4 12.73 19.29 -19.09
CA ARG A 4 13.64 18.23 -18.64
C ARG A 4 12.95 16.88 -18.90
N LYS A 5 13.29 16.23 -20.00
CA LYS A 5 12.84 14.90 -20.36
C LYS A 5 13.30 13.93 -19.25
N SER A 6 12.34 13.36 -18.53
CA SER A 6 12.64 12.34 -17.53
C SER A 6 13.36 11.17 -18.21
N PRO A 7 14.49 10.68 -17.68
CA PRO A 7 15.19 9.55 -18.27
C PRO A 7 14.26 8.32 -18.27
N SER A 8 14.07 7.73 -19.45
CA SER A 8 13.40 6.44 -19.57
C SER A 8 14.28 5.36 -18.94
N LEU A 9 13.75 4.65 -17.96
CA LEU A 9 14.44 3.52 -17.32
C LEU A 9 14.66 2.42 -18.38
N SER A 10 15.84 1.79 -18.34
CA SER A 10 16.11 0.61 -19.17
C SER A 10 15.27 -0.59 -18.68
N PRO A 11 14.96 -1.60 -19.53
CA PRO A 11 14.23 -2.79 -19.13
C PRO A 11 14.79 -3.47 -17.87
N THR A 12 16.12 -3.54 -17.75
CA THR A 12 16.82 -4.08 -16.59
C THR A 12 16.58 -3.25 -15.31
N GLN A 13 16.46 -1.92 -15.44
CA GLN A 13 16.15 -1.04 -14.30
C GLN A 13 14.68 -1.17 -13.85
N ILE A 14 13.80 -1.50 -14.79
CA ILE A 14 12.39 -1.79 -14.48
C ILE A 14 12.29 -3.12 -13.72
N ASP A 15 12.99 -4.16 -14.16
CA ASP A 15 13.00 -5.47 -13.47
C ASP A 15 13.48 -5.37 -12.02
N VAL A 16 14.50 -4.56 -11.75
CA VAL A 16 15.01 -4.31 -10.38
C VAL A 16 13.95 -3.65 -9.47
N LEU A 17 13.01 -2.91 -10.05
CA LEU A 17 11.92 -2.29 -9.28
C LEU A 17 10.80 -3.28 -8.96
N TRP A 18 10.60 -4.30 -9.78
CA TRP A 18 9.46 -5.21 -9.72
C TRP A 18 9.73 -6.47 -8.91
N HIS A 19 10.98 -6.89 -8.82
CA HIS A 19 11.40 -8.11 -8.13
C HIS A 19 12.40 -7.78 -7.02
N PRO A 20 12.46 -8.61 -5.96
CA PRO A 20 13.58 -8.56 -5.02
C PRO A 20 14.89 -8.72 -5.78
N GLN A 21 15.92 -7.99 -5.37
CA GLN A 21 17.25 -8.13 -5.97
C GLN A 21 17.84 -9.51 -5.61
N ALA A 22 18.82 -9.96 -6.36
CA ALA A 22 19.43 -11.28 -6.12
C ALA A 22 20.10 -11.41 -4.73
N ASP A 23 20.44 -10.28 -4.13
CA ASP A 23 21.04 -10.14 -2.80
C ASP A 23 20.04 -9.74 -1.70
N GLU A 24 18.73 -9.67 -2.03
CA GLU A 24 17.65 -9.40 -1.07
C GLU A 24 16.98 -10.69 -0.62
N ALA A 25 16.94 -10.92 0.69
CA ALA A 25 16.19 -12.03 1.26
C ALA A 25 14.69 -11.68 1.35
N VAL A 26 13.84 -12.52 0.74
CA VAL A 26 12.39 -12.40 0.88
C VAL A 26 11.98 -12.98 2.23
N LEU A 27 11.46 -12.15 3.12
CA LEU A 27 10.99 -12.55 4.44
C LEU A 27 9.54 -13.01 4.41
N TRP A 28 8.72 -12.33 3.60
CA TRP A 28 7.30 -12.65 3.47
C TRP A 28 6.76 -12.16 2.12
N GLN A 29 5.76 -12.88 1.61
CA GLN A 29 4.97 -12.43 0.47
C GLN A 29 3.51 -12.82 0.63
N GLY A 30 2.61 -11.97 0.12
CA GLY A 30 1.18 -12.22 0.22
C GLY A 30 0.37 -11.45 -0.80
N ARG A 31 -0.94 -11.72 -0.78
CA ARG A 31 -1.95 -11.06 -1.61
C ARG A 31 -3.15 -10.70 -0.75
N PRO A 32 -3.91 -9.66 -1.12
CA PRO A 32 -5.16 -9.36 -0.47
C PRO A 32 -6.22 -10.44 -0.75
N ASP A 33 -7.05 -10.72 0.25
CA ASP A 33 -8.26 -11.51 0.03
C ASP A 33 -9.32 -10.66 -0.71
N PRO A 34 -9.90 -11.13 -1.83
CA PRO A 34 -10.82 -10.34 -2.63
C PRO A 34 -12.13 -10.01 -1.92
N MET A 35 -12.66 -10.92 -1.08
CA MET A 35 -13.91 -10.69 -0.36
C MET A 35 -13.73 -9.70 0.79
N VAL A 36 -12.63 -9.81 1.51
CA VAL A 36 -12.29 -8.85 2.57
C VAL A 36 -11.98 -7.48 1.95
N LEU A 37 -11.28 -7.44 0.82
CA LEU A 37 -11.00 -6.20 0.10
C LEU A 37 -12.29 -5.52 -0.40
N ALA A 38 -13.25 -6.29 -0.93
CA ALA A 38 -14.55 -5.76 -1.32
C ALA A 38 -15.30 -5.10 -0.17
N ARG A 39 -15.24 -5.70 1.02
CA ARG A 39 -15.91 -5.16 2.22
C ARG A 39 -15.18 -3.98 2.82
N SER A 40 -13.85 -4.03 2.90
CA SER A 40 -13.04 -3.02 3.61
C SER A 40 -12.68 -1.82 2.74
N ALA A 41 -12.35 -2.01 1.46
CA ALA A 41 -11.93 -0.96 0.56
C ALA A 41 -13.09 -0.36 -0.24
N PHE A 42 -14.02 -1.20 -0.70
CA PHE A 42 -15.14 -0.78 -1.54
C PHE A 42 -16.45 -0.60 -0.77
N HIS A 43 -16.45 -0.88 0.53
CA HIS A 43 -17.60 -0.68 1.43
C HIS A 43 -18.90 -1.34 0.91
N THR A 44 -18.77 -2.51 0.29
CA THR A 44 -19.92 -3.23 -0.33
C THR A 44 -21.10 -3.45 0.62
N PRO A 45 -20.93 -3.72 1.94
CA PRO A 45 -22.07 -3.85 2.84
C PRO A 45 -22.86 -2.54 3.03
N LEU A 46 -22.15 -1.39 3.03
CA LEU A 46 -22.80 -0.08 3.14
C LEU A 46 -23.64 0.22 1.89
N ILE A 47 -23.09 -0.10 0.71
CA ILE A 47 -23.77 0.09 -0.57
C ILE A 47 -24.98 -0.85 -0.68
N ALA A 48 -24.87 -2.10 -0.24
CA ALA A 48 -25.97 -3.03 -0.17
C ALA A 48 -27.09 -2.49 0.76
N GLY A 49 -26.74 -2.00 1.93
CA GLY A 49 -27.68 -1.36 2.86
C GLY A 49 -28.36 -0.13 2.27
N TYR A 50 -27.64 0.69 1.52
CA TYR A 50 -28.21 1.84 0.83
C TYR A 50 -29.26 1.45 -0.20
N PHE A 51 -28.99 0.47 -1.07
CA PHE A 51 -29.97 0.01 -2.05
C PHE A 51 -31.15 -0.73 -1.40
N ALA A 52 -30.92 -1.46 -0.30
CA ALA A 52 -31.99 -2.05 0.48
C ALA A 52 -32.93 -1.00 1.07
N LEU A 53 -32.36 0.09 1.61
CA LEU A 53 -33.15 1.22 2.12
C LEU A 53 -33.95 1.91 0.99
N LEU A 54 -33.34 2.13 -0.18
CA LEU A 54 -34.05 2.69 -1.33
C LEU A 54 -35.21 1.80 -1.79
N ALA A 55 -35.00 0.48 -1.81
CA ALA A 55 -36.07 -0.47 -2.14
C ALA A 55 -37.19 -0.42 -1.11
N LEU A 56 -36.88 -0.32 0.18
CA LEU A 56 -37.86 -0.15 1.25
C LEU A 56 -38.68 1.16 1.07
N ILE A 57 -38.02 2.27 0.77
CA ILE A 57 -38.67 3.55 0.48
C ILE A 57 -39.60 3.40 -0.73
N ALA A 58 -39.16 2.73 -1.81
CA ALA A 58 -39.97 2.50 -2.99
C ALA A 58 -41.26 1.70 -2.66
N VAL A 59 -41.16 0.73 -1.75
CA VAL A 59 -42.34 -0.03 -1.26
C VAL A 59 -43.28 0.93 -0.51
N VAL A 60 -42.78 1.69 0.45
CA VAL A 60 -43.60 2.63 1.26
C VAL A 60 -44.27 3.70 0.40
N MET A 61 -43.57 4.19 -0.62
CA MET A 61 -44.11 5.20 -1.56
C MET A 61 -45.03 4.62 -2.61
N GLY A 62 -45.32 3.33 -2.60
CA GLY A 62 -46.23 2.69 -3.56
C GLY A 62 -45.74 2.63 -5.00
N SER A 63 -44.42 2.57 -5.20
CA SER A 63 -43.80 2.62 -6.55
C SER A 63 -44.13 1.39 -7.44
N GLY A 64 -44.92 0.45 -6.96
CA GLY A 64 -45.30 -0.76 -7.68
C GLY A 64 -44.10 -1.74 -7.90
N PRO A 65 -44.38 -2.97 -8.39
CA PRO A 65 -43.38 -4.01 -8.54
C PRO A 65 -42.22 -3.62 -9.49
N GLY A 66 -42.52 -2.87 -10.54
CA GLY A 66 -41.51 -2.42 -11.52
C GLY A 66 -40.47 -1.48 -10.91
N GLY A 67 -40.87 -0.50 -10.09
CA GLY A 67 -39.95 0.44 -9.42
C GLY A 67 -39.05 -0.26 -8.40
N ILE A 68 -39.62 -1.19 -7.64
CA ILE A 68 -38.85 -2.00 -6.68
C ILE A 68 -37.84 -2.88 -7.41
N ALA A 69 -38.26 -3.59 -8.45
CA ALA A 69 -37.39 -4.46 -9.25
C ALA A 69 -36.23 -3.67 -9.88
N THR A 70 -36.49 -2.48 -10.42
CA THR A 70 -35.47 -1.62 -11.01
C THR A 70 -34.44 -1.19 -9.96
N THR A 71 -34.87 -0.79 -8.77
CA THR A 71 -33.97 -0.39 -7.67
C THR A 71 -33.06 -1.55 -7.23
N LEU A 72 -33.64 -2.76 -7.06
CA LEU A 72 -32.88 -3.95 -6.69
C LEU A 72 -31.92 -4.39 -7.81
N ALA A 73 -32.34 -4.33 -9.07
CA ALA A 73 -31.47 -4.63 -10.21
C ALA A 73 -30.30 -3.66 -10.32
N ALA A 74 -30.53 -2.36 -10.11
CA ALA A 74 -29.48 -1.36 -10.07
C ALA A 74 -28.48 -1.63 -8.92
N GLY A 75 -28.97 -1.94 -7.73
CA GLY A 75 -28.13 -2.30 -6.57
C GLY A 75 -27.28 -3.56 -6.84
N ALA A 76 -27.90 -4.60 -7.42
CA ALA A 76 -27.18 -5.82 -7.80
C ALA A 76 -26.10 -5.54 -8.85
N ALA A 77 -26.38 -4.71 -9.86
CA ALA A 77 -25.41 -4.34 -10.88
C ALA A 77 -24.20 -3.57 -10.28
N VAL A 78 -24.46 -2.59 -9.41
CA VAL A 78 -23.39 -1.84 -8.72
C VAL A 78 -22.55 -2.77 -7.86
N LEU A 79 -23.16 -3.64 -7.06
CA LEU A 79 -22.43 -4.61 -6.24
C LEU A 79 -21.61 -5.57 -7.09
N ALA A 80 -22.15 -6.07 -8.21
CA ALA A 80 -21.41 -6.94 -9.12
C ALA A 80 -20.14 -6.24 -9.66
N ILE A 81 -20.24 -4.97 -10.07
CA ILE A 81 -19.10 -4.18 -10.54
C ILE A 81 -18.06 -4.01 -9.43
N LEU A 82 -18.49 -3.70 -8.20
CA LEU A 82 -17.57 -3.51 -7.07
C LEU A 82 -16.86 -4.82 -6.70
N TYR A 83 -17.56 -5.93 -6.66
CA TYR A 83 -16.95 -7.24 -6.42
C TYR A 83 -15.99 -7.64 -7.54
N ALA A 84 -16.35 -7.42 -8.80
CA ALA A 84 -15.48 -7.67 -9.95
C ALA A 84 -14.20 -6.83 -9.88
N THR A 85 -14.31 -5.54 -9.51
CA THR A 85 -13.18 -4.64 -9.32
C THR A 85 -12.29 -5.07 -8.16
N ALA A 86 -12.88 -5.47 -7.02
CA ALA A 86 -12.13 -5.98 -5.88
C ALA A 86 -11.37 -7.27 -6.23
N PHE A 87 -12.01 -8.17 -6.97
CA PHE A 87 -11.41 -9.43 -7.40
C PHE A 87 -10.27 -9.20 -8.40
N ALA A 88 -10.46 -8.31 -9.38
CA ALA A 88 -9.39 -7.90 -10.30
C ALA A 88 -8.22 -7.28 -9.55
N SER A 89 -8.48 -6.35 -8.63
CA SER A 89 -7.46 -5.73 -7.80
C SER A 89 -6.69 -6.74 -6.95
N ALA A 90 -7.39 -7.68 -6.31
CA ALA A 90 -6.74 -8.71 -5.49
C ALA A 90 -5.84 -9.65 -6.31
N ARG A 91 -6.23 -9.95 -7.56
CA ARG A 91 -5.43 -10.81 -8.46
C ARG A 91 -4.15 -10.16 -8.93
N THR A 92 -4.17 -8.87 -9.19
CA THR A 92 -3.04 -8.10 -9.70
C THR A 92 -2.14 -7.56 -8.59
N THR A 93 -2.60 -7.57 -7.32
CA THR A 93 -1.85 -7.05 -6.19
C THR A 93 -0.95 -8.13 -5.60
N ARG A 94 0.30 -7.76 -5.33
CA ARG A 94 1.25 -8.53 -4.53
C ARG A 94 1.98 -7.62 -3.54
N TYR A 95 2.18 -8.14 -2.35
CA TYR A 95 2.99 -7.51 -1.32
C TYR A 95 4.19 -8.40 -1.04
N ILE A 96 5.37 -7.82 -0.98
CA ILE A 96 6.62 -8.54 -0.70
C ILE A 96 7.36 -7.75 0.37
N LEU A 97 7.71 -8.41 1.46
CA LEU A 97 8.60 -7.89 2.49
C LEU A 97 9.96 -8.53 2.29
N THR A 98 10.99 -7.71 2.14
CA THR A 98 12.39 -8.15 2.10
C THR A 98 13.14 -7.65 3.34
N ASP A 99 14.37 -8.04 3.49
CA ASP A 99 15.30 -7.54 4.51
C ASP A 99 15.69 -6.07 4.34
N ARG A 100 15.29 -5.41 3.21
CA ARG A 100 15.66 -4.02 2.89
C ARG A 100 14.48 -3.10 2.60
N ARG A 101 13.37 -3.62 2.11
CA ARG A 101 12.23 -2.82 1.65
C ARG A 101 10.91 -3.59 1.66
N VAL A 102 9.82 -2.84 1.64
CA VAL A 102 8.48 -3.35 1.32
C VAL A 102 8.15 -3.00 -0.13
N ILE A 103 7.80 -3.99 -0.93
CA ILE A 103 7.42 -3.84 -2.33
C ILE A 103 5.91 -4.05 -2.41
N LEU A 104 5.18 -3.04 -2.87
CA LEU A 104 3.76 -3.13 -3.18
C LEU A 104 3.60 -3.10 -4.70
N HIS A 105 3.20 -4.23 -5.24
CA HIS A 105 2.83 -4.34 -6.64
C HIS A 105 1.31 -4.21 -6.73
N ILE A 106 0.83 -3.11 -7.29
CA ILE A 106 -0.59 -2.75 -7.30
C ILE A 106 -1.01 -2.24 -8.67
N GLY A 107 -2.28 -2.41 -9.01
CA GLY A 107 -2.87 -1.87 -10.23
C GLY A 107 -3.75 -2.87 -10.97
N ILE A 108 -4.90 -2.43 -11.48
CA ILE A 108 -5.84 -3.25 -12.25
C ILE A 108 -5.55 -3.10 -13.74
N ALA A 109 -5.46 -1.87 -14.22
CA ALA A 109 -5.22 -1.55 -15.64
C ALA A 109 -3.79 -1.05 -15.90
N ILE A 110 -3.21 -0.35 -14.93
CA ILE A 110 -1.83 0.15 -14.98
C ILE A 110 -1.12 -0.39 -13.76
N GLU A 111 -0.25 -1.36 -13.98
CA GLU A 111 0.58 -1.93 -12.92
C GLU A 111 1.60 -0.92 -12.43
N LYS A 112 1.71 -0.77 -11.13
CA LYS A 112 2.66 0.10 -10.46
C LYS A 112 3.32 -0.62 -9.32
N THR A 113 4.62 -0.40 -9.19
CA THR A 113 5.40 -0.90 -8.07
C THR A 113 5.79 0.25 -7.17
N VAL A 114 5.39 0.18 -5.92
CA VAL A 114 5.79 1.10 -4.88
C VAL A 114 6.83 0.41 -4.01
N ASN A 115 8.04 0.95 -3.99
CA ASN A 115 9.13 0.46 -3.16
C ASN A 115 9.29 1.40 -1.96
N ILE A 116 9.19 0.85 -0.76
CA ILE A 116 9.34 1.57 0.49
C ILE A 116 10.53 0.96 1.23
N PRO A 117 11.71 1.59 1.22
CA PRO A 117 12.85 1.13 2.01
C PRO A 117 12.51 1.07 3.50
N LEU A 118 12.97 0.06 4.23
CA LEU A 118 12.70 -0.11 5.66
C LEU A 118 13.12 1.12 6.48
N LYS A 119 14.22 1.76 6.12
CA LYS A 119 14.68 3.02 6.73
C LYS A 119 13.72 4.21 6.58
N GLN A 120 12.80 4.15 5.62
CA GLN A 120 11.81 5.20 5.38
C GLN A 120 10.47 4.92 6.06
N ILE A 121 10.34 3.79 6.75
CA ILE A 121 9.13 3.44 7.51
C ILE A 121 9.27 4.04 8.90
N GLY A 122 8.52 5.12 9.17
CA GLY A 122 8.50 5.75 10.49
C GLY A 122 7.57 5.05 11.46
N ALA A 123 6.44 4.55 10.95
CA ALA A 123 5.49 3.77 11.73
C ALA A 123 4.70 2.81 10.84
N ALA A 124 4.27 1.70 11.43
CA ALA A 124 3.33 0.76 10.83
C ALA A 124 2.11 0.63 11.74
N HIS A 125 0.93 0.90 11.19
CA HIS A 125 -0.32 0.85 11.94
C HIS A 125 -1.12 -0.38 11.55
N LEU A 126 -1.18 -1.36 12.44
CA LEU A 126 -2.04 -2.53 12.29
C LEU A 126 -3.49 -2.17 12.64
N SER A 127 -4.42 -2.60 11.80
CA SER A 127 -5.86 -2.54 12.05
C SER A 127 -6.47 -3.91 11.77
N GLU A 128 -6.87 -4.60 12.80
CA GLU A 128 -7.54 -5.89 12.69
C GLU A 128 -8.99 -5.72 12.22
N ARG A 129 -9.42 -6.59 11.31
CA ARG A 129 -10.79 -6.58 10.73
C ARG A 129 -11.65 -7.75 11.22
N GLY A 130 -11.12 -8.56 12.13
CA GLY A 130 -11.75 -9.79 12.58
C GLY A 130 -11.47 -10.99 11.68
N ASN A 131 -11.80 -12.20 12.15
CA ASN A 131 -11.59 -13.46 11.45
C ASN A 131 -10.14 -13.71 10.97
N GLY A 132 -9.14 -13.16 11.65
CA GLY A 132 -7.74 -13.30 11.28
C GLY A 132 -7.28 -12.43 10.11
N PHE A 133 -8.12 -11.51 9.65
CA PHE A 133 -7.75 -10.54 8.62
C PHE A 133 -7.43 -9.17 9.23
N GLY A 134 -6.56 -8.43 8.55
CA GLY A 134 -6.24 -7.08 8.94
C GLY A 134 -5.63 -6.25 7.82
N GLU A 135 -5.27 -5.04 8.18
CA GLU A 135 -4.66 -4.05 7.29
C GLU A 135 -3.47 -3.42 8.01
N ILE A 136 -2.38 -3.18 7.28
CA ILE A 136 -1.18 -2.53 7.80
C ILE A 136 -0.93 -1.27 6.99
N ALA A 137 -1.11 -0.10 7.60
CA ALA A 137 -0.79 1.17 6.98
C ALA A 137 0.67 1.55 7.30
N LEU A 138 1.44 1.83 6.25
CA LEU A 138 2.83 2.25 6.37
C LEU A 138 2.89 3.77 6.34
N GLU A 139 3.50 4.36 7.34
CA GLU A 139 3.76 5.79 7.40
C GLU A 139 5.20 6.07 6.99
N PRO A 140 5.43 6.56 5.75
CA PRO A 140 6.78 6.86 5.30
C PRO A 140 7.34 8.10 6.00
N ASN A 141 8.60 8.00 6.45
CA ASN A 141 9.39 9.15 6.87
C ASN A 141 9.87 9.91 5.62
N GLY A 142 9.71 11.25 5.62
CA GLY A 142 10.22 12.12 4.57
C GLY A 142 9.14 12.85 3.78
N GLU A 143 9.61 13.74 2.88
CA GLU A 143 8.75 14.66 2.11
C GLU A 143 8.17 14.05 0.82
N ARG A 144 8.56 12.83 0.44
CA ARG A 144 8.04 12.18 -0.76
C ARG A 144 6.58 11.79 -0.57
N THR A 145 5.70 12.58 -1.13
CA THR A 145 4.27 12.28 -1.19
C THR A 145 3.98 11.39 -2.40
N LEU A 146 3.49 10.19 -2.12
CA LEU A 146 2.90 9.33 -3.15
C LEU A 146 1.51 9.85 -3.47
N GLY A 147 1.12 9.93 -4.74
CA GLY A 147 -0.22 10.38 -5.10
C GLY A 147 -1.29 9.43 -4.57
N TYR A 148 -2.34 9.96 -3.91
CA TYR A 148 -3.43 9.15 -3.34
C TYR A 148 -4.10 8.24 -4.39
N LEU A 149 -4.41 8.78 -5.57
CA LEU A 149 -5.01 8.03 -6.67
C LEU A 149 -4.09 6.93 -7.22
N LEU A 150 -2.77 7.10 -7.08
CA LEU A 150 -1.81 6.09 -7.51
C LEU A 150 -1.80 4.87 -6.59
N LEU A 151 -2.13 5.07 -5.31
CA LEU A 151 -2.17 4.02 -4.30
C LEU A 151 -3.55 3.38 -4.18
N TRP A 152 -4.60 4.04 -4.68
CA TRP A 152 -5.96 3.51 -4.56
C TRP A 152 -6.12 2.16 -5.28
N PRO A 153 -6.79 1.15 -4.68
CA PRO A 153 -7.51 1.13 -3.40
C PRO A 153 -6.62 0.81 -2.16
N HIS A 154 -5.29 0.76 -2.32
CA HIS A 154 -4.30 0.41 -1.28
C HIS A 154 -3.73 1.65 -0.57
N ALA A 155 -4.50 2.73 -0.49
CA ALA A 155 -4.20 3.92 0.31
C ALA A 155 -5.00 3.91 1.62
N ARG A 156 -4.40 4.43 2.71
CA ARG A 156 -5.14 4.65 3.95
C ARG A 156 -6.21 5.73 3.72
N PRO A 157 -7.48 5.47 4.07
CA PRO A 157 -8.58 6.42 3.88
C PRO A 157 -8.31 7.75 4.60
N TRP A 158 -8.83 8.84 4.03
CA TRP A 158 -8.82 10.19 4.62
C TRP A 158 -7.43 10.82 4.84
N ARG A 159 -6.36 10.24 4.30
CA ARG A 159 -5.00 10.77 4.36
C ARG A 159 -4.56 11.31 3.00
N PHE A 160 -5.23 12.36 2.51
CA PHE A 160 -4.98 12.93 1.17
C PHE A 160 -3.69 13.75 1.09
N ALA A 161 -3.34 14.48 2.15
CA ALA A 161 -2.16 15.34 2.19
C ALA A 161 -0.84 14.55 2.26
N LYS A 162 -0.84 13.44 3.03
CA LYS A 162 0.29 12.48 3.12
C LYS A 162 -0.26 11.08 2.94
N PRO A 163 -0.46 10.63 1.69
CA PRO A 163 -1.00 9.32 1.43
C PRO A 163 -0.09 8.23 1.97
N GLN A 164 -0.66 7.35 2.79
CA GLN A 164 0.03 6.23 3.40
C GLN A 164 -0.30 4.97 2.61
N PRO A 165 0.71 4.30 2.03
CA PRO A 165 0.53 2.98 1.43
C PRO A 165 0.02 1.99 2.48
N MET A 166 -0.90 1.13 2.09
CA MET A 166 -1.56 0.22 3.00
C MET A 166 -1.63 -1.19 2.40
N LEU A 167 -1.13 -2.16 3.15
CA LEU A 167 -1.36 -3.56 2.87
C LEU A 167 -2.76 -3.90 3.37
N ARG A 168 -3.67 -4.24 2.47
CA ARG A 168 -5.09 -4.44 2.80
C ARG A 168 -5.51 -5.89 2.67
N ALA A 169 -6.54 -6.23 3.45
CA ALA A 169 -7.20 -7.53 3.40
C ALA A 169 -6.23 -8.71 3.55
N LEU A 170 -5.25 -8.58 4.45
CA LEU A 170 -4.23 -9.59 4.68
C LEU A 170 -4.74 -10.67 5.62
N PRO A 171 -4.63 -11.96 5.25
CA PRO A 171 -4.74 -13.03 6.23
C PRO A 171 -3.50 -13.00 7.15
N GLY A 172 -3.70 -13.22 8.45
CA GLY A 172 -2.61 -13.20 9.43
C GLY A 172 -1.88 -11.86 9.54
N ALA A 173 -2.60 -10.75 9.42
CA ALA A 173 -1.98 -9.41 9.40
C ALA A 173 -1.16 -9.10 10.66
N ALA A 174 -1.49 -9.67 11.80
CA ALA A 174 -0.73 -9.53 13.04
C ALA A 174 0.68 -10.14 12.90
N ASP A 175 0.77 -11.37 12.37
CA ASP A 175 2.05 -12.04 12.15
C ASP A 175 2.92 -11.27 11.13
N VAL A 176 2.28 -10.72 10.09
CA VAL A 176 2.96 -9.90 9.08
C VAL A 176 3.48 -8.59 9.68
N ALA A 177 2.70 -7.95 10.56
CA ALA A 177 3.11 -6.74 11.26
C ALA A 177 4.30 -7.00 12.19
N GLU A 178 4.30 -8.13 12.89
CA GLU A 178 5.42 -8.55 13.73
C GLU A 178 6.69 -8.85 12.91
N GLN A 179 6.54 -9.53 11.76
CA GLN A 179 7.67 -9.77 10.85
C GLN A 179 8.23 -8.46 10.30
N LEU A 180 7.37 -7.51 9.96
CA LEU A 180 7.78 -6.18 9.51
C LEU A 180 8.55 -5.43 10.61
N ALA A 181 8.05 -5.46 11.85
CA ALA A 181 8.73 -4.82 12.98
C ALA A 181 10.14 -5.40 13.19
N ARG A 182 10.24 -6.74 13.20
CA ARG A 182 11.55 -7.42 13.30
C ARG A 182 12.49 -7.07 12.15
N ALA A 183 11.97 -6.95 10.91
CA ALA A 183 12.77 -6.58 9.75
C ALA A 183 13.31 -5.14 9.87
N VAL A 184 12.49 -4.20 10.34
CA VAL A 184 12.91 -2.80 10.58
C VAL A 184 13.98 -2.73 11.67
N GLU A 185 13.78 -3.42 12.80
CA GLU A 185 14.75 -3.46 13.90
C GLU A 185 16.10 -4.07 13.47
N ALA A 186 16.06 -5.18 12.73
CA ALA A 186 17.26 -5.82 12.20
C ALA A 186 18.02 -4.89 11.23
N TYR A 187 17.28 -4.21 10.34
CA TYR A 187 17.86 -3.26 9.39
C TYR A 187 18.55 -2.08 10.13
N GLU A 188 17.87 -1.51 11.13
CA GLU A 188 18.45 -0.41 11.93
C GLU A 188 19.67 -0.84 12.75
N ALA A 189 19.69 -2.09 13.23
CA ALA A 189 20.85 -2.63 13.94
C ALA A 189 22.08 -2.74 13.03
N ILE A 190 21.87 -3.19 11.78
CA ILE A 190 22.94 -3.28 10.77
C ILE A 190 23.46 -1.88 10.40
N GLU A 191 22.56 -0.91 10.16
CA GLU A 191 22.96 0.47 9.82
C GLU A 191 23.76 1.12 10.97
N ARG A 192 23.34 0.91 12.22
CA ARG A 192 24.08 1.41 13.41
C ARG A 192 25.47 0.79 13.52
N GLY A 193 25.60 -0.51 13.31
CA GLY A 193 26.88 -1.20 13.29
C GLY A 193 27.83 -0.64 12.22
N GLN A 194 27.35 -0.47 10.99
CA GLN A 194 28.12 0.09 9.88
C GLN A 194 28.49 1.56 10.09
N ALA A 195 27.64 2.34 10.77
CA ALA A 195 27.95 3.74 11.10
C ALA A 195 29.09 3.84 12.13
N GLN A 196 29.17 2.89 13.06
CA GLN A 196 30.25 2.83 14.06
C GLN A 196 31.59 2.38 13.45
N GLU A 197 31.56 1.51 12.45
CA GLU A 197 32.75 1.01 11.75
C GLU A 197 33.35 2.02 10.75
N ARG A 198 32.61 3.07 10.36
CA ARG A 198 33.14 4.11 9.48
C ARG A 198 34.19 4.94 10.28
N PRO A 199 35.50 4.83 9.97
CA PRO A 199 36.50 5.64 10.64
C PRO A 199 36.18 7.11 10.42
N THR A 200 36.10 7.85 11.50
CA THR A 200 36.00 9.32 11.46
C THR A 200 37.14 9.81 10.60
N LYS A 201 36.83 10.26 9.37
CA LYS A 201 37.84 10.83 8.45
C LYS A 201 38.52 11.95 9.19
N ALA A 202 39.73 11.71 9.62
CA ALA A 202 40.53 12.64 10.41
C ALA A 202 40.47 14.02 9.76
N ARG A 203 39.93 14.96 10.49
CA ARG A 203 39.97 16.38 10.15
C ARG A 203 41.44 16.75 10.06
N THR A 204 41.96 16.82 8.84
CA THR A 204 43.33 17.33 8.63
C THR A 204 43.42 18.70 9.30
N PRO A 205 44.30 18.91 10.27
CA PRO A 205 44.48 20.23 10.83
C PRO A 205 44.98 21.13 9.72
N ALA A 206 44.25 22.22 9.46
CA ALA A 206 44.77 23.28 8.62
C ALA A 206 46.10 23.71 9.16
N MET A 207 47.19 23.49 8.37
CA MET A 207 48.47 24.11 8.61
C MET A 207 48.26 25.63 8.51
N GLU A 208 48.13 26.26 9.64
CA GLU A 208 48.30 27.70 9.80
C GLU A 208 49.76 27.98 9.56
N GLY A 209 50.05 28.36 8.31
CA GLY A 209 51.39 28.60 7.81
C GLY A 209 52.00 29.84 8.38
N ALA A 210 53.17 29.69 8.83
CA ALA A 210 54.17 30.71 9.09
C ALA A 210 54.32 31.69 7.93
N LEU A 211 54.11 32.95 8.19
CA LEU A 211 54.75 34.05 7.51
C LEU A 211 55.47 34.85 8.60
N ALA A 212 56.77 34.66 8.65
CA ALA A 212 57.74 35.63 9.16
C ALA A 212 58.45 36.27 7.97
#